data_640242c916a2a57211a0d2472df7bb71
#
_entry.id   640242c916a2a57211a0d2472df7bb71
#
_cell.length_a   1.000
_cell.length_b   1.000
_cell.length_c   1.000
_cell.angle_alpha   90.00
_cell.angle_beta   90.00
_cell.angle_gamma   90.00
#
_symmetry.space_group_name_H-M   'P 1'
#
loop_
_entity.id
_entity.type
_entity.pdbx_description
1 polymer ?
#
loop_
_entity_poly.entity_id
_entity_poly.type
_entity_poly.pdbx_seq_one_letter_code
_entity_poly.pdbx_strand_id
1 'polypeptide(L)'
;MSTISRRTFLKLAGVTAVATAGASMLTGCSWFDDIDLIVMGSTDDGKTYKEVFHKTMPRIMVSAAKSNLDLVLSMAKEEGPEAYRNAEITVDRDYPGCLTFIKDEKTGKERMIIAIRVAVIEVEYTVLVNGKSVATGKQKFPKGVTKIPDEDALKLAKSKLTEPPYSTATIEIDKDYPNNLTVVDGKVTIALLGYKG
;
A
#
# COMPACT_ATOMS: atom_id res chain seq x y z
N MET A 1 -16.83 9.60 -8.92
CA MET A 1 -15.92 9.80 -10.07
C MET A 1 -14.66 10.46 -9.56
N SER A 2 -13.55 9.74 -9.49
CA SER A 2 -12.25 10.28 -9.06
C SER A 2 -11.63 11.03 -10.24
N THR A 3 -11.50 12.35 -10.13
CA THR A 3 -10.85 13.20 -11.14
C THR A 3 -9.33 13.02 -11.06
N ILE A 4 -8.72 12.67 -12.18
CA ILE A 4 -7.25 12.61 -12.29
C ILE A 4 -6.70 14.00 -11.98
N SER A 5 -5.69 14.10 -11.08
CA SER A 5 -5.04 15.37 -10.82
C SER A 5 -4.38 15.92 -12.09
N ARG A 6 -4.34 17.25 -12.28
CA ARG A 6 -3.71 17.88 -13.45
C ARG A 6 -2.24 17.46 -13.61
N ARG A 7 -1.53 17.23 -12.49
CA ARG A 7 -0.12 16.76 -12.51
C ARG A 7 0.01 15.33 -13.01
N THR A 8 -0.90 14.44 -12.59
CA THR A 8 -0.93 13.05 -13.03
C THR A 8 -1.29 12.94 -14.51
N PHE A 9 -2.24 13.78 -14.96
CA PHE A 9 -2.59 13.88 -16.38
C PHE A 9 -1.42 14.34 -17.25
N LEU A 10 -0.67 15.36 -16.81
CA LEU A 10 0.51 15.85 -17.56
C LEU A 10 1.65 14.82 -17.60
N LYS A 11 1.87 14.06 -16.54
CA LYS A 11 2.85 12.96 -16.53
C LYS A 11 2.45 11.85 -17.50
N LEU A 12 1.19 11.46 -17.56
CA LEU A 12 0.66 10.48 -18.51
C LEU A 12 0.69 11.01 -19.96
N ALA A 13 0.30 12.28 -20.18
CA ALA A 13 0.32 12.92 -21.50
C ALA A 13 1.75 13.07 -22.05
N GLY A 14 2.75 13.33 -21.19
CA GLY A 14 4.16 13.40 -21.60
C GLY A 14 4.70 12.07 -22.13
N VAL A 15 4.23 10.94 -21.61
CA VAL A 15 4.61 9.60 -22.12
C VAL A 15 3.91 9.27 -23.45
N THR A 16 2.70 9.80 -23.66
CA THR A 16 1.93 9.56 -24.90
C THR A 16 2.39 10.40 -26.10
N ALA A 17 3.05 11.53 -25.86
CA ALA A 17 3.52 12.41 -26.93
C ALA A 17 4.51 11.73 -27.92
N VAL A 18 5.21 10.69 -27.46
CA VAL A 18 6.13 9.91 -28.33
C VAL A 18 5.37 8.89 -29.20
N ALA A 19 4.18 8.47 -28.78
CA ALA A 19 3.38 7.45 -29.49
C ALA A 19 2.46 8.04 -30.58
N THR A 20 2.20 9.35 -30.57
CA THR A 20 1.23 9.98 -31.47
C THR A 20 1.78 10.30 -32.87
N ALA A 21 3.09 10.28 -33.09
CA ALA A 21 3.68 10.53 -34.40
C ALA A 21 3.35 9.44 -35.46
N GLY A 22 2.76 8.30 -35.04
CA GLY A 22 2.34 7.23 -35.97
C GLY A 22 0.81 7.02 -36.05
N ALA A 23 0.01 7.85 -35.39
CA ALA A 23 -1.41 7.58 -35.18
C ALA A 23 -2.36 7.99 -36.32
N SER A 24 -1.86 8.55 -37.40
CA SER A 24 -2.71 9.01 -38.54
C SER A 24 -3.25 7.91 -39.46
N MET A 25 -3.01 6.63 -39.17
CA MET A 25 -3.48 5.50 -40.01
C MET A 25 -4.42 4.51 -39.30
N LEU A 26 -4.95 4.83 -38.13
CA LEU A 26 -5.73 3.85 -37.34
C LEU A 26 -7.20 4.26 -37.15
N THR A 27 -7.89 4.50 -38.26
CA THR A 27 -9.37 4.53 -38.26
C THR A 27 -9.89 3.10 -38.05
N GLY A 28 -10.29 2.80 -36.81
CA GLY A 28 -10.85 1.51 -36.42
C GLY A 28 -10.16 0.82 -35.24
N CYS A 29 -9.15 1.41 -34.64
CA CYS A 29 -8.47 0.81 -33.49
C CYS A 29 -9.12 1.23 -32.16
N SER A 30 -9.42 0.23 -31.33
CA SER A 30 -9.91 0.34 -29.93
C SER A 30 -8.95 1.04 -28.96
N TRP A 31 -8.01 1.84 -29.44
CA TRP A 31 -7.00 2.55 -28.64
C TRP A 31 -7.58 3.65 -27.76
N PHE A 32 -8.72 4.20 -28.18
CA PHE A 32 -9.43 5.27 -27.47
C PHE A 32 -10.61 4.74 -26.66
N ASP A 33 -10.89 3.43 -26.73
CA ASP A 33 -11.93 2.83 -25.89
C ASP A 33 -11.54 2.97 -24.44
N ASP A 34 -12.50 3.37 -23.63
CA ASP A 34 -12.30 3.49 -22.18
C ASP A 34 -12.21 2.11 -21.56
N ILE A 35 -11.15 1.88 -20.82
CA ILE A 35 -10.93 0.66 -20.04
C ILE A 35 -10.65 0.98 -18.59
N ASP A 36 -10.88 0.03 -17.72
CA ASP A 36 -10.67 0.19 -16.29
C ASP A 36 -9.24 -0.21 -15.92
N LEU A 37 -8.47 0.73 -15.36
CA LEU A 37 -7.21 0.46 -14.68
C LEU A 37 -7.51 0.29 -13.18
N ILE A 38 -7.27 -0.90 -12.67
CA ILE A 38 -7.45 -1.26 -11.26
C ILE A 38 -6.09 -1.55 -10.66
N VAL A 39 -5.71 -0.80 -9.64
CA VAL A 39 -4.48 -1.08 -8.88
C VAL A 39 -4.88 -1.76 -7.58
N MET A 40 -4.41 -3.00 -7.42
CA MET A 40 -4.57 -3.83 -6.23
C MET A 40 -3.30 -3.79 -5.41
N GLY A 41 -3.42 -3.62 -4.10
CA GLY A 41 -2.26 -3.51 -3.23
C GLY A 41 -2.29 -4.47 -2.04
N SER A 42 -1.13 -5.00 -1.70
CA SER A 42 -0.91 -5.82 -0.51
C SER A 42 0.07 -5.15 0.44
N THR A 43 -0.25 -5.16 1.72
CA THR A 43 0.63 -4.73 2.82
C THR A 43 1.12 -5.90 3.68
N ASP A 44 0.73 -7.13 3.35
CA ASP A 44 1.01 -8.36 4.10
C ASP A 44 1.79 -9.40 3.28
N ASP A 45 2.69 -8.90 2.42
CA ASP A 45 3.58 -9.72 1.59
C ASP A 45 2.83 -10.61 0.58
N GLY A 46 1.79 -10.04 -0.04
CA GLY A 46 1.04 -10.70 -1.09
C GLY A 46 -0.03 -11.70 -0.61
N LYS A 47 -0.35 -11.74 0.68
CA LYS A 47 -1.38 -12.65 1.21
C LYS A 47 -2.79 -12.14 0.96
N THR A 48 -3.00 -10.85 1.13
CA THR A 48 -4.29 -10.20 0.87
C THR A 48 -4.12 -8.98 -0.01
N TYR A 49 -5.06 -8.76 -0.92
CA TYR A 49 -5.05 -7.61 -1.82
C TYR A 49 -6.33 -6.80 -1.63
N LYS A 50 -6.17 -5.47 -1.63
CA LYS A 50 -7.27 -4.52 -1.62
C LYS A 50 -7.09 -3.53 -2.75
N GLU A 51 -8.18 -3.00 -3.27
CA GLU A 51 -8.14 -1.93 -4.25
C GLU A 51 -7.49 -0.68 -3.65
N VAL A 52 -6.45 -0.18 -4.32
CA VAL A 52 -5.74 1.05 -3.96
C VAL A 52 -6.40 2.23 -4.65
N PHE A 53 -6.60 2.08 -5.97
CA PHE A 53 -7.40 3.00 -6.77
C PHE A 53 -7.93 2.31 -8.03
N HIS A 54 -8.98 2.92 -8.60
CA HIS A 54 -9.62 2.49 -9.84
C HIS A 54 -9.85 3.72 -10.72
N LYS A 55 -9.45 3.64 -11.99
CA LYS A 55 -9.62 4.71 -12.96
C LYS A 55 -10.03 4.18 -14.31
N THR A 56 -11.06 4.77 -14.88
CA THR A 56 -11.46 4.53 -16.27
C THR A 56 -10.75 5.54 -17.16
N MET A 57 -10.04 5.07 -18.17
CA MET A 57 -9.26 5.93 -19.07
C MET A 57 -9.03 5.24 -20.42
N PRO A 58 -8.69 6.00 -21.48
CA PRO A 58 -8.40 5.43 -22.79
C PRO A 58 -7.34 4.32 -22.73
N ARG A 59 -7.53 3.28 -23.53
CA ARG A 59 -6.64 2.10 -23.59
C ARG A 59 -5.18 2.48 -23.81
N ILE A 60 -4.93 3.49 -24.65
CA ILE A 60 -3.56 3.98 -24.90
C ILE A 60 -2.89 4.46 -23.61
N MET A 61 -3.63 5.11 -22.72
CA MET A 61 -3.10 5.59 -21.43
C MET A 61 -2.82 4.43 -20.46
N VAL A 62 -3.69 3.41 -20.45
CA VAL A 62 -3.46 2.19 -19.66
C VAL A 62 -2.26 1.41 -20.21
N SER A 63 -2.08 1.36 -21.53
CA SER A 63 -0.91 0.75 -22.17
C SER A 63 0.37 1.50 -21.81
N ALA A 64 0.33 2.84 -21.76
CA ALA A 64 1.44 3.66 -21.29
C ALA A 64 1.75 3.41 -19.81
N ALA A 65 0.73 3.29 -18.95
CA ALA A 65 0.90 2.94 -17.55
C ALA A 65 1.56 1.56 -17.37
N LYS A 66 1.15 0.56 -18.18
CA LYS A 66 1.78 -0.77 -18.21
C LYS A 66 3.25 -0.70 -18.58
N SER A 67 3.62 0.18 -19.51
CA SER A 67 5.00 0.34 -19.97
C SER A 67 5.85 1.17 -19.00
N ASN A 68 5.22 1.99 -18.15
CA ASN A 68 5.88 2.84 -17.17
C ASN A 68 5.34 2.56 -15.76
N LEU A 69 5.78 1.43 -15.20
CA LEU A 69 5.32 0.97 -13.89
C LEU A 69 5.71 1.92 -12.75
N ASP A 70 6.83 2.64 -12.88
CA ASP A 70 7.24 3.64 -11.89
C ASP A 70 6.20 4.75 -11.74
N LEU A 71 5.54 5.12 -12.84
CA LEU A 71 4.43 6.07 -12.79
C LEU A 71 3.25 5.51 -11.97
N VAL A 72 2.91 4.24 -12.17
CA VAL A 72 1.83 3.59 -11.40
C VAL A 72 2.17 3.51 -9.92
N LEU A 73 3.43 3.17 -9.61
CA LEU A 73 3.91 3.13 -8.23
C LEU A 73 3.88 4.53 -7.58
N SER A 74 4.25 5.58 -8.33
CA SER A 74 4.15 6.95 -7.79
C SER A 74 2.70 7.39 -7.57
N MET A 75 1.78 7.01 -8.47
CA MET A 75 0.34 7.25 -8.28
C MET A 75 -0.21 6.52 -7.05
N ALA A 76 0.21 5.27 -6.83
CA ALA A 76 -0.19 4.50 -5.66
C ALA A 76 0.31 5.14 -4.36
N LYS A 77 1.47 5.77 -4.36
CA LYS A 77 1.99 6.55 -3.22
C LYS A 77 1.23 7.85 -3.00
N GLU A 78 0.85 8.55 -4.07
CA GLU A 78 0.15 9.84 -3.99
C GLU A 78 -1.33 9.69 -3.61
N GLU A 79 -2.03 8.73 -4.21
CA GLU A 79 -3.48 8.58 -4.12
C GLU A 79 -3.93 7.42 -3.20
N GLY A 80 -3.02 6.48 -2.93
CA GLY A 80 -3.31 5.31 -2.12
C GLY A 80 -3.29 5.57 -0.61
N PRO A 81 -3.60 4.53 0.18
CA PRO A 81 -3.50 4.56 1.64
C PRO A 81 -2.13 5.01 2.11
N GLU A 82 -2.08 5.59 3.32
CA GLU A 82 -0.84 6.10 3.94
C GLU A 82 0.29 5.05 4.00
N ALA A 83 -0.08 3.78 4.17
CA ALA A 83 0.87 2.66 4.18
C ALA A 83 1.76 2.56 2.94
N TYR A 84 1.36 3.15 1.81
CA TYR A 84 2.15 3.15 0.57
C TYR A 84 3.04 4.37 0.40
N ARG A 85 2.76 5.49 1.10
CA ARG A 85 3.47 6.78 0.90
C ARG A 85 4.97 6.70 1.19
N ASN A 86 5.32 6.08 2.32
CA ASN A 86 6.70 5.97 2.80
C ASN A 86 7.29 4.56 2.63
N ALA A 87 6.54 3.66 2.01
CA ALA A 87 6.97 2.28 1.82
C ALA A 87 7.71 2.08 0.49
N GLU A 88 8.62 1.13 0.48
CA GLU A 88 9.13 0.56 -0.77
C GLU A 88 8.04 -0.36 -1.35
N ILE A 89 7.50 0.02 -2.50
CA ILE A 89 6.47 -0.77 -3.20
C ILE A 89 7.01 -1.30 -4.52
N THR A 90 6.61 -2.51 -4.85
CA THR A 90 6.99 -3.19 -6.08
C THR A 90 5.76 -3.78 -6.77
N VAL A 91 5.84 -3.95 -8.09
CA VAL A 91 4.79 -4.65 -8.83
C VAL A 91 4.88 -6.15 -8.54
N ASP A 92 3.74 -6.73 -8.16
CA ASP A 92 3.62 -8.16 -7.95
C ASP A 92 3.15 -8.84 -9.24
N ARG A 93 4.10 -9.41 -9.98
CA ARG A 93 3.83 -10.09 -11.25
C ARG A 93 3.20 -11.48 -11.07
N ASP A 94 3.27 -12.03 -9.87
CA ASP A 94 2.72 -13.34 -9.54
C ASP A 94 1.21 -13.28 -9.24
N TYR A 95 0.68 -12.06 -9.09
CA TYR A 95 -0.77 -11.86 -8.92
C TYR A 95 -1.52 -12.28 -10.20
N PRO A 96 -2.57 -13.10 -10.11
CA PRO A 96 -3.31 -13.59 -11.27
C PRO A 96 -3.85 -12.47 -12.16
N GLY A 97 -3.47 -12.50 -13.43
CA GLY A 97 -3.90 -11.48 -14.41
C GLY A 97 -3.20 -10.12 -14.29
N CYS A 98 -2.15 -10.00 -13.45
CA CYS A 98 -1.35 -8.77 -13.36
C CYS A 98 -0.77 -8.40 -14.72
N LEU A 99 -0.89 -7.10 -15.08
CA LEU A 99 -0.43 -6.54 -16.35
C LEU A 99 -1.09 -7.15 -17.60
N THR A 100 -2.25 -7.78 -17.44
CA THR A 100 -2.99 -8.38 -18.56
C THR A 100 -4.28 -7.62 -18.80
N PHE A 101 -4.62 -7.40 -20.07
CA PHE A 101 -5.94 -6.92 -20.45
C PHE A 101 -6.93 -8.08 -20.34
N ILE A 102 -7.95 -7.92 -19.54
CA ILE A 102 -8.98 -8.91 -19.29
C ILE A 102 -10.31 -8.32 -19.74
N LYS A 103 -11.03 -9.05 -20.62
CA LYS A 103 -12.36 -8.67 -21.03
C LYS A 103 -13.39 -9.36 -20.12
N ASP A 104 -14.27 -8.56 -19.55
CA ASP A 104 -15.40 -9.08 -18.80
C ASP A 104 -16.41 -9.67 -19.77
N GLU A 105 -16.70 -10.96 -19.65
CA GLU A 105 -17.58 -11.69 -20.58
C GLU A 105 -19.04 -11.19 -20.54
N LYS A 106 -19.48 -10.66 -19.40
CA LYS A 106 -20.87 -10.21 -19.21
C LYS A 106 -21.10 -8.80 -19.72
N THR A 107 -20.15 -7.91 -19.48
CA THR A 107 -20.28 -6.49 -19.81
C THR A 107 -19.56 -6.10 -21.08
N GLY A 108 -18.66 -6.95 -21.59
CA GLY A 108 -17.80 -6.67 -22.71
C GLY A 108 -16.72 -5.61 -22.41
N LYS A 109 -16.68 -5.04 -21.22
CA LYS A 109 -15.68 -4.05 -20.82
C LYS A 109 -14.32 -4.69 -20.60
N GLU A 110 -13.30 -3.99 -21.01
CA GLU A 110 -11.92 -4.38 -20.74
C GLU A 110 -11.42 -3.72 -19.47
N ARG A 111 -10.56 -4.43 -18.74
CA ARG A 111 -9.86 -3.95 -17.58
C ARG A 111 -8.41 -4.41 -17.56
N MET A 112 -7.55 -3.67 -16.91
CA MET A 112 -6.20 -4.09 -16.57
C MET A 112 -6.02 -4.02 -15.06
N ILE A 113 -5.48 -5.09 -14.49
CA ILE A 113 -5.10 -5.14 -13.08
C ILE A 113 -3.59 -4.96 -12.98
N ILE A 114 -3.15 -4.03 -12.14
CA ILE A 114 -1.75 -3.91 -11.72
C ILE A 114 -1.71 -4.19 -10.23
N ALA A 115 -1.14 -5.33 -9.86
CA ALA A 115 -0.94 -5.67 -8.46
C ALA A 115 0.39 -5.09 -7.97
N ILE A 116 0.37 -4.49 -6.79
CA ILE A 116 1.54 -3.97 -6.10
C ILE A 116 1.62 -4.57 -4.71
N ARG A 117 2.82 -4.72 -4.20
CA ARG A 117 3.02 -5.12 -2.80
C ARG A 117 4.03 -4.21 -2.12
N VAL A 118 3.81 -4.00 -0.83
CA VAL A 118 4.77 -3.34 0.04
C VAL A 118 5.84 -4.36 0.41
N ALA A 119 7.12 -4.02 0.20
CA ALA A 119 8.22 -4.80 0.73
C ALA A 119 8.15 -4.76 2.26
N VAL A 120 8.23 -5.93 2.91
CA VAL A 120 8.16 -6.04 4.37
C VAL A 120 9.48 -6.52 4.94
N ILE A 121 9.76 -6.08 6.16
CA ILE A 121 10.86 -6.56 6.99
C ILE A 121 10.31 -7.16 8.27
N GLU A 122 11.01 -8.13 8.82
CA GLU A 122 10.71 -8.65 10.14
C GLU A 122 11.39 -7.77 11.19
N VAL A 123 10.61 -7.25 12.13
CA VAL A 123 11.07 -6.39 13.23
C VAL A 123 10.80 -7.10 14.55
N GLU A 124 11.81 -7.18 15.40
CA GLU A 124 11.68 -7.66 16.78
C GLU A 124 11.02 -6.57 17.63
N TYR A 125 9.94 -6.91 18.33
CA TYR A 125 9.30 -5.97 19.23
C TYR A 125 9.38 -6.41 20.70
N THR A 126 9.42 -5.42 21.57
CA THR A 126 9.28 -5.59 23.02
C THR A 126 8.16 -4.69 23.50
N VAL A 127 7.14 -5.27 24.15
CA VAL A 127 6.07 -4.53 24.80
C VAL A 127 6.41 -4.32 26.25
N LEU A 128 6.42 -3.08 26.69
CA LEU A 128 6.60 -2.68 28.08
C LEU A 128 5.27 -2.12 28.60
N VAL A 129 4.89 -2.49 29.82
CA VAL A 129 3.80 -1.84 30.53
C VAL A 129 4.36 -1.30 31.87
N ASN A 130 4.23 0.00 32.08
CA ASN A 130 4.81 0.69 33.23
C ASN A 130 6.31 0.34 33.43
N GLY A 131 7.06 0.32 32.32
CA GLY A 131 8.50 0.03 32.27
C GLY A 131 8.88 -1.45 32.43
N LYS A 132 7.93 -2.37 32.62
CA LYS A 132 8.21 -3.81 32.72
C LYS A 132 7.93 -4.51 31.39
N SER A 133 8.88 -5.34 30.93
CA SER A 133 8.68 -6.17 29.73
C SER A 133 7.61 -7.24 30.00
N VAL A 134 6.60 -7.24 29.16
CA VAL A 134 5.42 -8.14 29.29
C VAL A 134 5.23 -9.04 28.10
N ALA A 135 5.76 -8.66 26.92
CA ALA A 135 5.73 -9.49 25.74
C ALA A 135 6.90 -9.14 24.80
N THR A 136 7.38 -10.14 24.09
CA THR A 136 8.38 -9.96 23.01
C THR A 136 7.97 -10.84 21.82
N GLY A 137 8.44 -10.50 20.64
CA GLY A 137 8.17 -11.30 19.46
C GLY A 137 8.69 -10.65 18.19
N LYS A 138 8.22 -11.17 17.07
CA LYS A 138 8.54 -10.64 15.74
C LYS A 138 7.26 -10.30 14.99
N GLN A 139 7.30 -9.22 14.26
CA GLN A 139 6.18 -8.74 13.44
C GLN A 139 6.72 -8.20 12.12
N LYS A 140 5.98 -8.46 11.03
CA LYS A 140 6.30 -7.87 9.72
C LYS A 140 5.75 -6.43 9.65
N PHE A 141 6.63 -5.52 9.25
CA PHE A 141 6.31 -4.11 8.99
C PHE A 141 6.77 -3.73 7.59
N PRO A 142 6.23 -2.67 6.99
CA PRO A 142 6.72 -2.14 5.73
C PRO A 142 8.22 -1.83 5.79
N LYS A 143 8.97 -2.23 4.75
CA LYS A 143 10.41 -1.90 4.65
C LYS A 143 10.58 -0.38 4.60
N GLY A 144 11.52 0.13 5.36
CA GLY A 144 11.75 1.58 5.49
C GLY A 144 10.90 2.25 6.57
N VAL A 145 10.07 1.50 7.32
CA VAL A 145 9.39 2.06 8.50
C VAL A 145 10.43 2.48 9.54
N THR A 146 10.35 3.74 9.96
CA THR A 146 11.21 4.30 11.02
C THR A 146 10.44 4.50 12.32
N LYS A 147 9.10 4.56 12.23
CA LYS A 147 8.22 4.72 13.40
C LYS A 147 6.91 3.97 13.14
N ILE A 148 6.45 3.25 14.16
CA ILE A 148 5.17 2.55 14.13
C ILE A 148 4.06 3.53 14.55
N PRO A 149 2.93 3.60 13.82
CA PRO A 149 1.78 4.39 14.23
C PRO A 149 1.21 3.92 15.57
N ASP A 150 0.74 4.86 16.40
CA ASP A 150 0.19 4.57 17.73
C ASP A 150 -0.93 3.53 17.69
N GLU A 151 -1.81 3.60 16.69
CA GLU A 151 -2.91 2.67 16.50
C GLU A 151 -2.44 1.24 16.24
N ASP A 152 -1.45 1.07 15.36
CA ASP A 152 -0.89 -0.25 15.04
C ASP A 152 -0.13 -0.83 16.23
N ALA A 153 0.60 0.00 16.97
CA ALA A 153 1.31 -0.39 18.17
C ALA A 153 0.33 -0.86 19.27
N LEU A 154 -0.75 -0.10 19.51
CA LEU A 154 -1.81 -0.49 20.46
C LEU A 154 -2.50 -1.79 20.04
N LYS A 155 -2.81 -1.95 18.77
CA LYS A 155 -3.41 -3.17 18.25
C LYS A 155 -2.51 -4.39 18.44
N LEU A 156 -1.22 -4.24 18.12
CA LEU A 156 -0.23 -5.29 18.34
C LEU A 156 -0.11 -5.62 19.83
N ALA A 157 0.05 -4.63 20.69
CA ALA A 157 0.16 -4.84 22.13
C ALA A 157 -1.09 -5.54 22.69
N LYS A 158 -2.29 -5.06 22.38
CA LYS A 158 -3.56 -5.69 22.83
C LYS A 158 -3.67 -7.15 22.39
N SER A 159 -3.17 -7.51 21.21
CA SER A 159 -3.17 -8.89 20.74
C SER A 159 -2.26 -9.83 21.55
N LYS A 160 -1.36 -9.27 22.34
CA LYS A 160 -0.37 -10.02 23.17
C LYS A 160 -0.69 -9.95 24.67
N LEU A 161 -1.39 -8.93 25.11
CA LEU A 161 -1.78 -8.71 26.51
C LEU A 161 -3.13 -9.39 26.81
N THR A 162 -3.20 -10.71 26.62
CA THR A 162 -4.44 -11.48 26.73
C THR A 162 -4.74 -11.98 28.14
N GLU A 163 -3.75 -11.90 29.06
CA GLU A 163 -3.88 -12.39 30.41
C GLU A 163 -4.01 -11.24 31.44
N PRO A 164 -4.71 -11.48 32.59
CA PRO A 164 -4.72 -10.52 33.70
C PRO A 164 -3.32 -10.25 34.25
N PRO A 165 -3.03 -9.03 34.72
CA PRO A 165 -3.97 -7.91 34.87
C PRO A 165 -4.13 -7.06 33.59
N TYR A 166 -3.41 -7.35 32.52
CA TYR A 166 -3.30 -6.48 31.35
C TYR A 166 -4.50 -6.57 30.41
N SER A 167 -5.16 -7.74 30.35
CA SER A 167 -6.34 -7.94 29.49
C SER A 167 -7.53 -7.06 29.86
N THR A 168 -7.60 -6.60 31.12
CA THR A 168 -8.67 -5.73 31.63
C THR A 168 -8.22 -4.30 31.89
N ALA A 169 -6.91 -4.01 31.73
CA ALA A 169 -6.36 -2.69 31.98
C ALA A 169 -6.62 -1.74 30.79
N THR A 170 -6.87 -0.48 31.11
CA THR A 170 -6.77 0.59 30.11
C THR A 170 -5.29 0.83 29.85
N ILE A 171 -4.88 0.73 28.57
CA ILE A 171 -3.50 0.94 28.15
C ILE A 171 -3.42 2.08 27.13
N GLU A 172 -2.41 2.91 27.28
CA GLU A 172 -2.10 4.06 26.43
C GLU A 172 -0.63 4.04 26.05
N ILE A 173 -0.26 4.68 24.92
CA ILE A 173 1.13 4.84 24.53
C ILE A 173 1.82 5.77 25.51
N ASP A 174 2.95 5.32 26.07
CA ASP A 174 3.83 6.15 26.88
C ASP A 174 4.63 7.09 25.95
N LYS A 175 4.18 8.34 25.84
CA LYS A 175 4.81 9.35 24.96
C LYS A 175 6.14 9.87 25.51
N ASP A 176 6.39 9.68 26.79
CA ASP A 176 7.59 10.17 27.47
C ASP A 176 8.72 9.12 27.43
N TYR A 177 8.41 7.88 27.02
CA TYR A 177 9.41 6.83 26.90
C TYR A 177 10.38 7.11 25.74
N PRO A 178 11.71 7.11 25.98
CA PRO A 178 12.70 7.42 24.94
C PRO A 178 12.62 6.46 23.75
N ASN A 179 12.61 7.02 22.54
CA ASN A 179 12.54 6.27 21.27
C ASN A 179 11.36 5.30 21.17
N ASN A 180 10.26 5.56 21.93
CA ASN A 180 9.07 4.74 21.84
C ASN A 180 8.54 4.69 20.39
N LEU A 181 8.18 3.50 19.95
CA LEU A 181 7.67 3.19 18.60
C LEU A 181 8.68 3.46 17.45
N THR A 182 9.91 3.81 17.77
CA THR A 182 10.96 4.01 16.76
C THR A 182 11.65 2.69 16.43
N VAL A 183 11.74 2.37 15.13
CA VAL A 183 12.46 1.18 14.66
C VAL A 183 13.93 1.50 14.49
N VAL A 184 14.77 0.83 15.27
CA VAL A 184 16.24 0.97 15.23
C VAL A 184 16.83 -0.43 15.08
N ASP A 185 17.65 -0.64 14.06
CA ASP A 185 18.35 -1.91 13.81
C ASP A 185 17.42 -3.15 13.82
N GLY A 186 16.24 -3.01 13.22
CA GLY A 186 15.25 -4.07 13.16
C GLY A 186 14.54 -4.38 14.48
N LYS A 187 14.61 -3.47 15.45
CA LYS A 187 13.95 -3.61 16.76
C LYS A 187 13.07 -2.40 17.06
N VAL A 188 12.02 -2.64 17.84
CA VAL A 188 11.13 -1.59 18.32
C VAL A 188 10.70 -1.87 19.75
N THR A 189 10.63 -0.80 20.55
CA THR A 189 10.01 -0.84 21.88
C THR A 189 8.62 -0.21 21.79
N ILE A 190 7.63 -0.89 22.34
CA ILE A 190 6.25 -0.42 22.50
C ILE A 190 6.03 -0.22 24.00
N ALA A 191 6.33 0.97 24.49
CA ALA A 191 6.12 1.32 25.88
C ALA A 191 4.71 1.87 26.08
N LEU A 192 4.03 1.33 27.08
CA LEU A 192 2.64 1.61 27.44
C LEU A 192 2.53 2.00 28.90
N LEU A 193 1.62 2.90 29.19
CA LEU A 193 1.09 3.15 30.53
C LEU A 193 -0.15 2.28 30.72
N GLY A 194 -0.17 1.51 31.80
CA GLY A 194 -1.31 0.67 32.17
C GLY A 194 -1.98 1.19 33.42
N TYR A 195 -3.27 1.42 33.36
CA TYR A 195 -4.10 1.85 34.46
C TYR A 195 -5.06 0.72 34.87
N LYS A 196 -5.22 0.48 36.17
CA LYS A 196 -6.29 -0.41 36.63
C LYS A 196 -7.61 0.26 36.34
N GLY A 197 -8.44 -0.41 35.54
CA GLY A 197 -9.85 -0.06 35.42
C GLY A 197 -10.62 -0.45 36.69
#